data_11c41e72f15d627ff3fbb1231272b012
#
_entry.id   11c41e72f15d627ff3fbb1231272b012
#
_cell.length_a   1.000
_cell.length_b   1.000
_cell.length_c   1.000
_cell.angle_alpha   90.00
_cell.angle_beta   90.00
_cell.angle_gamma   90.00
#
_symmetry.space_group_name_H-M   'P 1'
#
loop_
_entity.id
_entity.type
_entity.pdbx_description
1 polymer ?
#
loop_
_entity_poly.entity_id
_entity_poly.type
_entity_poly.pdbx_seq_one_letter_code
_entity_poly.pdbx_strand_id
1 'polypeptide(L)'
;AQEDYLDSYEAYIHRQPSTPEERTPLSYLVDPYNLVYLYADLYIPENIRLMKQMIPGMKEFIFIGDGRKVNQDNSALIEQELNTKYPDIKYKFWSAENMTTNQLLDSLYFVDTKTTGVLFASWFYKYAFAGTSMLATNSHKLIAATSVPIFSLSMVNIASGKEGMLGGYTYNQDRYDAALILSLIHISEPTRP
;
A
#
# COMPACT_ATOMS: atom_id res chain seq x y z
N ALA A 1 1.86 -11.45 -16.99
CA ALA A 1 2.18 -10.17 -16.33
C ALA A 1 0.90 -9.36 -16.29
N GLN A 2 0.57 -8.80 -15.14
CA GLN A 2 -0.58 -7.91 -15.02
C GLN A 2 -0.18 -6.57 -15.65
N GLU A 3 -0.95 -6.09 -16.60
CA GLU A 3 -0.69 -4.81 -17.24
C GLU A 3 -1.19 -3.69 -16.34
N ASP A 4 -0.34 -2.68 -16.10
CA ASP A 4 -0.71 -1.51 -15.34
C ASP A 4 -1.27 -0.41 -16.25
N TYR A 5 -2.14 0.41 -15.69
CA TYR A 5 -2.89 1.43 -16.41
C TYR A 5 -2.77 2.79 -15.72
N LEU A 6 -2.75 3.85 -16.52
CA LEU A 6 -3.02 5.19 -16.03
C LEU A 6 -4.53 5.44 -16.05
N ASP A 7 -5.04 5.92 -14.92
CA ASP A 7 -6.40 6.45 -14.86
C ASP A 7 -6.50 7.74 -15.71
N SER A 8 -7.70 8.05 -16.17
CA SER A 8 -7.95 9.32 -16.85
C SER A 8 -7.64 10.50 -15.92
N TYR A 9 -7.21 11.62 -16.49
CA TYR A 9 -6.93 12.84 -15.73
C TYR A 9 -8.15 13.31 -14.91
N GLU A 10 -9.33 13.21 -15.49
CA GLU A 10 -10.59 13.55 -14.83
C GLU A 10 -10.87 12.64 -13.63
N ALA A 11 -10.71 11.33 -13.79
CA ALA A 11 -10.87 10.39 -12.68
C ALA A 11 -9.87 10.65 -11.55
N TYR A 12 -8.61 10.97 -11.89
CA TYR A 12 -7.58 11.31 -10.92
C TYR A 12 -7.93 12.59 -10.12
N ILE A 13 -8.36 13.66 -10.81
CA ILE A 13 -8.71 14.93 -10.14
C ILE A 13 -9.96 14.78 -9.27
N HIS A 14 -10.99 14.12 -9.80
CA HIS A 14 -12.25 13.98 -9.11
C HIS A 14 -12.28 12.80 -8.12
N ARG A 15 -11.18 12.04 -8.03
CA ARG A 15 -11.05 10.84 -7.18
C ARG A 15 -12.16 9.82 -7.43
N GLN A 16 -12.54 9.68 -8.67
CA GLN A 16 -13.52 8.70 -9.12
C GLN A 16 -12.79 7.49 -9.74
N PRO A 17 -13.35 6.28 -9.62
CA PRO A 17 -12.79 5.14 -10.32
C PRO A 17 -12.94 5.34 -11.84
N SER A 18 -11.84 5.14 -12.58
CA SER A 18 -11.91 5.09 -14.04
C SER A 18 -12.59 3.80 -14.50
N THR A 19 -13.40 3.90 -15.54
CA THR A 19 -13.83 2.70 -16.23
C THR A 19 -12.66 2.06 -17.00
N PRO A 20 -12.69 0.75 -17.31
CA PRO A 20 -11.62 0.12 -18.08
C PRO A 20 -11.30 0.83 -19.39
N GLU A 21 -12.32 1.38 -20.06
CA GLU A 21 -12.21 2.09 -21.33
C GLU A 21 -11.53 3.45 -21.23
N GLU A 22 -11.59 4.06 -20.04
CA GLU A 22 -10.95 5.36 -19.75
C GLU A 22 -9.48 5.23 -19.35
N ARG A 23 -8.99 3.99 -19.17
CA ARG A 23 -7.63 3.72 -18.72
C ARG A 23 -6.70 3.55 -19.91
N THR A 24 -5.54 4.16 -19.82
CA THR A 24 -4.47 4.00 -20.82
C THR A 24 -3.45 2.99 -20.32
N PRO A 25 -3.21 1.88 -21.04
CA PRO A 25 -2.13 0.96 -20.70
C PRO A 25 -0.79 1.68 -20.65
N LEU A 26 0.01 1.43 -19.60
CA LEU A 26 1.34 2.04 -19.46
C LEU A 26 2.27 1.64 -20.62
N SER A 27 2.11 0.44 -21.15
CA SER A 27 2.86 -0.03 -22.32
C SER A 27 2.74 0.90 -23.54
N TYR A 28 1.61 1.59 -23.72
CA TYR A 28 1.41 2.54 -24.82
C TYR A 28 2.19 3.84 -24.66
N LEU A 29 2.67 4.14 -23.46
CA LEU A 29 3.40 5.37 -23.15
C LEU A 29 4.91 5.17 -23.16
N VAL A 30 5.40 3.94 -23.21
CA VAL A 30 6.83 3.63 -23.16
C VAL A 30 7.55 4.23 -24.37
N ASP A 31 7.14 3.88 -25.59
CA ASP A 31 7.80 4.30 -26.81
C ASP A 31 7.64 5.82 -27.10
N PRO A 32 6.40 6.41 -27.10
CA PRO A 32 6.23 7.83 -27.42
C PRO A 32 6.93 8.77 -26.46
N TYR A 33 7.09 8.37 -25.20
CA TYR A 33 7.66 9.23 -24.16
C TYR A 33 9.03 8.78 -23.66
N ASN A 34 9.61 7.72 -24.25
CA ASN A 34 10.88 7.13 -23.82
C ASN A 34 10.90 6.85 -22.31
N LEU A 35 9.82 6.27 -21.80
CA LEU A 35 9.64 6.00 -20.38
C LEU A 35 10.34 4.71 -19.98
N VAL A 36 11.02 4.74 -18.83
CA VAL A 36 11.46 3.55 -18.11
C VAL A 36 10.50 3.33 -16.96
N TYR A 37 9.89 2.16 -16.94
CA TYR A 37 8.89 1.80 -15.95
C TYR A 37 9.41 0.65 -15.08
N LEU A 38 9.42 0.86 -13.75
CA LEU A 38 9.82 -0.12 -12.76
C LEU A 38 8.58 -0.58 -11.97
N TYR A 39 8.23 -1.83 -12.13
CA TYR A 39 7.12 -2.44 -11.39
C TYR A 39 7.58 -2.89 -10.02
N ALA A 40 6.88 -2.46 -8.97
CA ALA A 40 7.07 -2.92 -7.60
C ALA A 40 5.93 -3.86 -7.21
N ASP A 41 6.26 -5.12 -6.97
CA ASP A 41 5.28 -6.07 -6.44
C ASP A 41 4.91 -5.71 -5.00
N LEU A 42 3.62 -5.74 -4.70
CA LEU A 42 3.09 -5.41 -3.38
C LEU A 42 3.12 -6.59 -2.40
N TYR A 43 3.39 -7.80 -2.88
CA TYR A 43 3.46 -9.01 -2.06
C TYR A 43 2.24 -9.23 -1.15
N ILE A 44 1.04 -8.85 -1.62
CA ILE A 44 -0.20 -8.98 -0.83
C ILE A 44 -0.46 -10.44 -0.41
N PRO A 45 -0.41 -11.43 -1.33
CA PRO A 45 -0.62 -12.83 -0.97
C PRO A 45 0.41 -13.35 0.05
N GLU A 46 1.67 -12.94 -0.08
CA GLU A 46 2.76 -13.31 0.80
C GLU A 46 2.57 -12.74 2.20
N ASN A 47 2.15 -11.47 2.29
CA ASN A 47 1.84 -10.83 3.57
C ASN A 47 0.66 -11.51 4.27
N ILE A 48 -0.42 -11.82 3.57
CA ILE A 48 -1.58 -12.54 4.13
C ILE A 48 -1.14 -13.92 4.65
N ARG A 49 -0.34 -14.64 3.87
CA ARG A 49 0.19 -15.96 4.26
C ARG A 49 1.08 -15.87 5.50
N LEU A 50 2.00 -14.89 5.56
CA LEU A 50 2.86 -14.65 6.71
C LEU A 50 2.04 -14.36 7.96
N MET A 51 1.08 -13.45 7.87
CA MET A 51 0.22 -13.09 8.99
C MET A 51 -0.58 -14.29 9.49
N LYS A 52 -1.08 -15.13 8.58
CA LYS A 52 -1.79 -16.34 8.93
C LYS A 52 -0.90 -17.41 9.61
N GLN A 53 0.38 -17.48 9.25
CA GLN A 53 1.36 -18.33 9.93
C GLN A 53 1.67 -17.83 11.35
N MET A 54 1.78 -16.50 11.52
CA MET A 54 2.05 -15.89 12.82
C MET A 54 0.83 -15.83 13.73
N ILE A 55 -0.37 -15.79 13.16
CA ILE A 55 -1.66 -15.80 13.86
C ILE A 55 -2.49 -16.98 13.36
N PRO A 56 -2.21 -18.21 13.82
CA PRO A 56 -2.90 -19.42 13.32
C PRO A 56 -4.42 -19.38 13.48
N GLY A 57 -4.90 -18.67 14.53
CA GLY A 57 -6.32 -18.47 14.82
C GLY A 57 -6.96 -17.28 14.11
N MET A 58 -6.33 -16.70 13.09
CA MET A 58 -6.80 -15.48 12.44
C MET A 58 -8.21 -15.64 11.85
N LYS A 59 -9.13 -14.79 12.31
CA LYS A 59 -10.54 -14.69 11.89
C LYS A 59 -10.89 -13.34 11.29
N GLU A 60 -10.04 -12.33 11.52
CA GLU A 60 -10.24 -10.98 11.03
C GLU A 60 -8.94 -10.45 10.42
N PHE A 61 -9.07 -9.74 9.32
CA PHE A 61 -7.99 -9.03 8.65
C PHE A 61 -8.35 -7.57 8.49
N ILE A 62 -7.53 -6.69 9.06
CA ILE A 62 -7.70 -5.24 8.98
C ILE A 62 -6.62 -4.68 8.06
N PHE A 63 -7.03 -3.98 7.02
CA PHE A 63 -6.15 -3.18 6.18
C PHE A 63 -6.28 -1.71 6.59
N ILE A 64 -5.16 -1.06 6.89
CA ILE A 64 -5.10 0.36 7.24
C ILE A 64 -4.49 1.13 6.07
N GLY A 65 -5.26 2.09 5.54
CA GLY A 65 -4.84 2.94 4.44
C GLY A 65 -5.49 4.31 4.48
N ASP A 66 -5.38 5.04 3.39
CA ASP A 66 -6.04 6.33 3.21
C ASP A 66 -6.92 6.33 1.94
N GLY A 67 -7.61 7.45 1.68
CA GLY A 67 -8.54 7.56 0.56
C GLY A 67 -7.88 7.66 -0.84
N ARG A 68 -6.55 7.55 -0.95
CA ARG A 68 -5.89 7.57 -2.25
C ARG A 68 -6.21 6.31 -3.05
N LYS A 69 -6.26 6.49 -4.37
CA LYS A 69 -6.58 5.41 -5.32
C LYS A 69 -5.74 4.14 -5.07
N VAL A 70 -4.43 4.28 -4.85
CA VAL A 70 -3.53 3.16 -4.59
C VAL A 70 -3.98 2.30 -3.40
N ASN A 71 -4.52 2.90 -2.34
CA ASN A 71 -5.01 2.14 -1.19
C ASN A 71 -6.39 1.53 -1.43
N GLN A 72 -7.22 2.15 -2.26
CA GLN A 72 -8.48 1.56 -2.71
C GLN A 72 -8.22 0.32 -3.58
N ASP A 73 -7.27 0.41 -4.51
CA ASP A 73 -6.87 -0.72 -5.37
C ASP A 73 -6.24 -1.84 -4.53
N ASN A 74 -5.36 -1.52 -3.59
CA ASN A 74 -4.79 -2.49 -2.65
C ASN A 74 -5.88 -3.17 -1.81
N SER A 75 -6.86 -2.39 -1.33
CA SER A 75 -8.00 -2.90 -0.58
C SER A 75 -8.80 -3.92 -1.41
N ALA A 76 -9.08 -3.61 -2.67
CA ALA A 76 -9.78 -4.52 -3.58
C ALA A 76 -9.00 -5.82 -3.83
N LEU A 77 -7.69 -5.73 -4.03
CA LEU A 77 -6.82 -6.90 -4.23
C LEU A 77 -6.76 -7.78 -2.96
N ILE A 78 -6.67 -7.17 -1.78
CA ILE A 78 -6.68 -7.89 -0.50
C ILE A 78 -8.02 -8.61 -0.31
N GLU A 79 -9.12 -7.92 -0.54
CA GLU A 79 -10.46 -8.49 -0.41
C GLU A 79 -10.67 -9.67 -1.38
N GLN A 80 -10.24 -9.52 -2.63
CA GLN A 80 -10.29 -10.60 -3.62
C GLN A 80 -9.46 -11.80 -3.19
N GLU A 81 -8.23 -11.61 -2.71
CA GLU A 81 -7.35 -12.68 -2.25
C GLU A 81 -7.95 -13.41 -1.04
N LEU A 82 -8.49 -12.66 -0.07
CA LEU A 82 -9.13 -13.23 1.12
C LEU A 82 -10.40 -14.01 0.74
N ASN A 83 -11.28 -13.45 -0.05
CA ASN A 83 -12.53 -14.11 -0.48
C ASN A 83 -12.26 -15.40 -1.27
N THR A 84 -11.16 -15.42 -2.03
CA THR A 84 -10.81 -16.58 -2.86
C THR A 84 -10.14 -17.70 -2.07
N LYS A 85 -9.19 -17.35 -1.19
CA LYS A 85 -8.34 -18.36 -0.51
C LYS A 85 -8.66 -18.55 0.98
N TYR A 86 -9.30 -17.57 1.61
CA TYR A 86 -9.54 -17.55 3.06
C TYR A 86 -10.94 -16.99 3.38
N PRO A 87 -12.03 -17.59 2.84
CA PRO A 87 -13.39 -17.02 2.93
C PRO A 87 -13.92 -16.91 4.38
N ASP A 88 -13.30 -17.62 5.34
CA ASP A 88 -13.66 -17.56 6.76
C ASP A 88 -13.04 -16.35 7.48
N ILE A 89 -12.17 -15.58 6.83
CA ILE A 89 -11.54 -14.40 7.42
C ILE A 89 -12.36 -13.15 7.07
N LYS A 90 -12.83 -12.46 8.10
CA LYS A 90 -13.53 -11.20 7.96
C LYS A 90 -12.57 -10.11 7.51
N TYR A 91 -12.89 -9.42 6.43
CA TYR A 91 -12.11 -8.27 5.96
C TYR A 91 -12.68 -6.95 6.46
N LYS A 92 -11.79 -6.02 6.82
CA LYS A 92 -12.12 -4.62 7.13
C LYS A 92 -11.08 -3.68 6.52
N PHE A 93 -11.55 -2.64 5.86
CA PHE A 93 -10.71 -1.52 5.42
C PHE A 93 -10.92 -0.32 6.35
N TRP A 94 -9.88 0.04 7.10
CA TRP A 94 -9.85 1.25 7.93
C TRP A 94 -9.15 2.36 7.16
N SER A 95 -9.94 3.33 6.71
CA SER A 95 -9.47 4.40 5.83
C SER A 95 -9.45 5.74 6.55
N ALA A 96 -8.38 6.52 6.36
CA ALA A 96 -8.28 7.91 6.81
C ALA A 96 -9.32 8.84 6.16
N GLU A 97 -10.09 8.35 5.19
CA GLU A 97 -11.23 9.06 4.62
C GLU A 97 -12.44 9.05 5.55
N ASN A 98 -12.63 7.95 6.27
CA ASN A 98 -13.79 7.68 7.12
C ASN A 98 -13.48 7.70 8.62
N MET A 99 -12.21 7.76 9.00
CA MET A 99 -11.75 7.74 10.39
C MET A 99 -10.71 8.83 10.63
N THR A 100 -10.78 9.45 11.80
CA THR A 100 -9.69 10.31 12.30
C THR A 100 -8.56 9.45 12.86
N THR A 101 -7.37 10.04 13.03
CA THR A 101 -6.23 9.34 13.66
C THR A 101 -6.56 8.88 15.09
N ASN A 102 -7.29 9.69 15.85
CA ASN A 102 -7.69 9.31 17.22
C ASN A 102 -8.64 8.11 17.20
N GLN A 103 -9.64 8.10 16.31
CA GLN A 103 -10.55 6.96 16.16
C GLN A 103 -9.80 5.69 15.72
N LEU A 104 -8.79 5.81 14.86
CA LEU A 104 -7.94 4.68 14.49
C LEU A 104 -7.18 4.13 15.71
N LEU A 105 -6.53 5.00 16.49
CA LEU A 105 -5.77 4.60 17.69
C LEU A 105 -6.67 3.96 18.74
N ASP A 106 -7.85 4.53 18.98
CA ASP A 106 -8.85 3.96 19.88
C ASP A 106 -9.33 2.60 19.38
N SER A 107 -9.56 2.46 18.07
CA SER A 107 -9.97 1.17 17.48
C SER A 107 -8.88 0.11 17.58
N LEU A 108 -7.62 0.48 17.39
CA LEU A 108 -6.48 -0.42 17.55
C LEU A 108 -6.36 -0.94 18.99
N TYR A 109 -6.68 -0.12 19.98
CA TYR A 109 -6.63 -0.54 21.38
C TYR A 109 -7.55 -1.75 21.69
N PHE A 110 -8.65 -1.88 20.97
CA PHE A 110 -9.64 -2.96 21.15
C PHE A 110 -9.43 -4.16 20.22
N VAL A 111 -8.36 -4.17 19.42
CA VAL A 111 -8.07 -5.28 18.51
C VAL A 111 -7.64 -6.52 19.31
N ASP A 112 -8.31 -7.65 19.10
CA ASP A 112 -7.85 -8.95 19.60
C ASP A 112 -6.66 -9.45 18.76
N THR A 113 -5.47 -9.26 19.27
CA THR A 113 -4.21 -9.63 18.60
C THR A 113 -4.01 -11.13 18.38
N LYS A 114 -4.83 -11.99 19.03
CA LYS A 114 -4.77 -13.44 18.85
C LYS A 114 -5.54 -13.93 17.63
N THR A 115 -6.49 -13.12 17.16
CA THR A 115 -7.40 -13.51 16.07
C THR A 115 -7.45 -12.50 14.94
N THR A 116 -6.77 -11.36 15.05
CA THR A 116 -6.81 -10.28 14.07
C THR A 116 -5.41 -9.98 13.52
N GLY A 117 -5.29 -10.02 12.21
CA GLY A 117 -4.11 -9.54 11.49
C GLY A 117 -4.31 -8.08 11.03
N VAL A 118 -3.29 -7.24 11.21
CA VAL A 118 -3.33 -5.83 10.83
C VAL A 118 -2.22 -5.52 9.84
N LEU A 119 -2.59 -5.07 8.63
CA LEU A 119 -1.68 -4.68 7.56
C LEU A 119 -1.81 -3.17 7.29
N PHE A 120 -0.69 -2.47 7.26
CA PHE A 120 -0.61 -1.03 7.06
C PHE A 120 0.05 -0.69 5.73
N ALA A 121 -0.52 0.24 4.99
CA ALA A 121 0.09 0.82 3.80
C ALA A 121 0.54 2.26 4.05
N SER A 122 -0.39 3.14 4.40
CA SER A 122 -0.13 4.57 4.63
C SER A 122 -1.31 5.20 5.37
N TRP A 123 -1.08 6.38 5.95
CA TRP A 123 -2.12 7.12 6.66
C TRP A 123 -1.97 8.62 6.42
N PHE A 124 -2.71 9.14 5.43
CA PHE A 124 -2.81 10.57 5.15
C PHE A 124 -4.19 11.07 5.52
N TYR A 125 -4.29 11.75 6.64
CA TYR A 125 -5.54 12.32 7.11
C TYR A 125 -5.68 13.77 6.63
N LYS A 126 -6.84 14.13 6.08
CA LYS A 126 -7.17 15.50 5.70
C LYS A 126 -7.74 16.25 6.88
N TYR A 127 -7.12 17.36 7.24
CA TYR A 127 -7.74 18.31 8.15
C TYR A 127 -8.86 19.07 7.45
N ALA A 128 -10.05 19.06 8.05
CA ALA A 128 -11.24 19.68 7.48
C ALA A 128 -11.09 21.21 7.22
N PHE A 129 -10.19 21.89 7.93
CA PHE A 129 -10.03 23.34 7.88
C PHE A 129 -8.85 23.86 7.06
N ALA A 130 -7.91 23.05 6.64
CA ALA A 130 -6.66 23.53 6.05
C ALA A 130 -6.38 23.05 4.63
N GLY A 131 -7.17 22.15 4.07
CA GLY A 131 -6.88 21.54 2.77
C GLY A 131 -5.54 20.79 2.70
N THR A 132 -4.80 20.73 3.81
CA THR A 132 -3.49 20.11 3.95
C THR A 132 -3.65 18.68 4.47
N SER A 133 -2.90 17.77 3.87
CA SER A 133 -2.76 16.41 4.39
C SER A 133 -1.71 16.42 5.49
N MET A 134 -1.97 15.78 6.62
CA MET A 134 -0.93 15.50 7.59
C MET A 134 0.07 14.53 6.98
N LEU A 135 1.33 14.93 6.88
CA LEU A 135 2.37 14.05 6.40
C LEU A 135 2.46 12.80 7.29
N ALA A 136 2.49 11.65 6.66
CA ALA A 136 2.45 10.33 7.30
C ALA A 136 3.56 10.09 8.34
N THR A 137 4.63 10.88 8.32
CA THR A 137 5.86 10.64 9.09
C THR A 137 5.62 10.56 10.60
N ASN A 138 4.63 11.27 11.13
CA ASN A 138 4.30 11.20 12.56
C ASN A 138 3.15 10.23 12.85
N SER A 139 2.22 10.05 11.90
CA SER A 139 1.08 9.16 12.08
C SER A 139 1.50 7.70 12.17
N HIS A 140 2.46 7.25 11.34
CA HIS A 140 2.91 5.86 11.39
C HIS A 140 3.65 5.53 12.70
N LYS A 141 4.36 6.49 13.31
CA LYS A 141 4.99 6.30 14.61
C LYS A 141 3.97 6.13 15.73
N LEU A 142 2.89 6.91 15.69
CA LEU A 142 1.78 6.76 16.64
C LEU A 142 1.11 5.39 16.49
N ILE A 143 0.86 4.98 15.26
CA ILE A 143 0.25 3.68 14.95
C ILE A 143 1.19 2.54 15.36
N ALA A 144 2.48 2.64 15.07
CA ALA A 144 3.49 1.65 15.46
C ALA A 144 3.71 1.56 16.97
N ALA A 145 3.42 2.62 17.73
CA ALA A 145 3.53 2.64 19.19
C ALA A 145 2.36 1.91 19.90
N THR A 146 1.35 1.44 19.16
CA THR A 146 0.29 0.62 19.74
C THR A 146 0.79 -0.76 20.13
N SER A 147 0.10 -1.45 21.03
CA SER A 147 0.43 -2.83 21.42
C SER A 147 0.08 -3.89 20.37
N VAL A 148 -0.53 -3.47 19.27
CA VAL A 148 -0.95 -4.37 18.17
C VAL A 148 0.22 -4.65 17.26
N PRO A 149 0.52 -5.92 16.94
CA PRO A 149 1.50 -6.27 15.92
C PRO A 149 0.99 -5.83 14.53
N ILE A 150 1.58 -4.77 13.97
CA ILE A 150 1.18 -4.22 12.68
C ILE A 150 2.21 -4.61 11.62
N PHE A 151 1.77 -5.26 10.56
CA PHE A 151 2.57 -5.55 9.37
C PHE A 151 2.53 -4.37 8.40
N SER A 152 3.51 -4.25 7.53
CA SER A 152 3.58 -3.15 6.57
C SER A 152 3.85 -3.62 5.15
N LEU A 153 3.20 -2.97 4.19
CA LEU A 153 3.48 -3.12 2.75
C LEU A 153 4.71 -2.33 2.29
N SER A 154 5.24 -1.44 3.14
CA SER A 154 6.36 -0.57 2.77
C SER A 154 7.53 -0.69 3.75
N MET A 155 8.74 -0.81 3.21
CA MET A 155 9.98 -0.78 3.99
C MET A 155 10.16 0.49 4.82
N VAL A 156 9.65 1.62 4.35
CA VAL A 156 9.77 2.91 5.04
C VAL A 156 9.10 2.90 6.42
N ASN A 157 8.10 2.04 6.61
CA ASN A 157 7.37 1.93 7.88
C ASN A 157 8.02 0.91 8.83
N ILE A 158 8.99 0.13 8.35
CA ILE A 158 9.70 -0.88 9.13
C ILE A 158 11.00 -0.24 9.62
N ALA A 159 10.96 0.39 10.78
CA ALA A 159 12.15 1.00 11.35
C ALA A 159 13.07 -0.05 11.96
N SER A 160 14.38 0.15 11.80
CA SER A 160 15.39 -0.56 12.57
C SER A 160 15.37 -0.05 14.02
N GLY A 161 14.62 -0.66 14.91
CA GLY A 161 14.59 -0.28 16.32
C GLY A 161 13.19 -0.33 16.96
N LYS A 162 13.02 0.41 18.06
CA LYS A 162 11.83 0.33 18.94
C LYS A 162 10.58 1.04 18.41
N GLU A 163 10.65 1.75 17.29
CA GLU A 163 9.58 2.65 16.81
C GLU A 163 9.01 2.24 15.45
N GLY A 164 9.22 1.01 15.02
CA GLY A 164 8.76 0.52 13.72
C GLY A 164 7.60 -0.45 13.79
N MET A 165 6.96 -0.68 12.66
CA MET A 165 6.03 -1.77 12.50
C MET A 165 6.78 -3.12 12.50
N LEU A 166 6.04 -4.20 12.75
CA LEU A 166 6.61 -5.54 12.95
C LEU A 166 7.41 -6.05 11.74
N GLY A 167 7.01 -5.70 10.54
CA GLY A 167 7.62 -6.15 9.30
C GLY A 167 6.61 -6.52 8.24
N GLY A 168 7.04 -7.30 7.27
CA GLY A 168 6.22 -7.77 6.16
C GLY A 168 7.08 -8.12 4.95
N TYR A 169 6.45 -8.64 3.91
CA TYR A 169 7.05 -8.72 2.60
C TYR A 169 6.96 -7.36 1.93
N THR A 170 8.09 -6.78 1.59
CA THR A 170 8.18 -5.47 0.92
C THR A 170 9.16 -5.57 -0.24
N TYR A 171 9.03 -4.66 -1.22
CA TYR A 171 10.06 -4.55 -2.26
C TYR A 171 11.37 -4.00 -1.67
N ASN A 172 12.49 -4.39 -2.27
CA ASN A 172 13.80 -3.88 -1.88
C ASN A 172 14.09 -2.57 -2.63
N GLN A 173 14.05 -1.43 -1.94
CA GLN A 173 14.29 -0.10 -2.51
C GLN A 173 15.67 -0.01 -3.18
N ASP A 174 16.72 -0.57 -2.57
CA ASP A 174 18.09 -0.50 -3.13
C ASP A 174 18.20 -1.14 -4.50
N ARG A 175 17.43 -2.21 -4.76
CA ARG A 175 17.37 -2.86 -6.08
C ARG A 175 16.68 -1.99 -7.12
N TYR A 176 15.65 -1.25 -6.73
CA TYR A 176 14.97 -0.30 -7.62
C TYR A 176 15.86 0.87 -7.94
N ASP A 177 16.54 1.44 -6.96
CA ASP A 177 17.48 2.54 -7.15
C ASP A 177 18.64 2.12 -8.06
N ALA A 178 19.19 0.92 -7.86
CA ALA A 178 20.21 0.35 -8.74
C ALA A 178 19.71 0.15 -10.18
N ALA A 179 18.49 -0.37 -10.37
CA ALA A 179 17.90 -0.57 -11.70
C ALA A 179 17.61 0.78 -12.37
N LEU A 180 17.17 1.78 -11.63
CA LEU A 180 16.95 3.14 -12.14
C LEU A 180 18.26 3.76 -12.62
N ILE A 181 19.34 3.66 -11.84
CA ILE A 181 20.68 4.15 -12.21
C ILE A 181 21.16 3.47 -13.49
N LEU A 182 21.04 2.14 -13.59
CA LEU A 182 21.43 1.38 -14.78
C LEU A 182 20.62 1.83 -16.01
N SER A 183 19.33 2.07 -15.88
CA SER A 183 18.51 2.55 -17.00
C SER A 183 18.92 3.94 -17.47
N LEU A 184 19.28 4.85 -16.56
CA LEU A 184 19.77 6.18 -16.89
C LEU A 184 21.12 6.14 -17.61
N ILE A 185 22.03 5.21 -17.24
CA ILE A 185 23.30 5.00 -17.92
C ILE A 185 23.05 4.54 -19.36
N HIS A 186 22.14 3.60 -19.59
CA HIS A 186 21.82 3.12 -20.94
C HIS A 186 21.16 4.18 -21.83
N ILE A 187 20.38 5.09 -21.27
CA ILE A 187 19.78 6.21 -22.01
C ILE A 187 20.84 7.25 -22.38
N SER A 188 21.87 7.44 -21.55
CA SER A 188 22.91 8.45 -21.77
C SER A 188 24.07 7.97 -22.64
N GLU A 189 24.25 6.66 -22.87
CA GLU A 189 25.23 6.14 -23.81
C GLU A 189 24.63 6.15 -25.23
N PRO A 190 25.17 6.98 -26.14
CA PRO A 190 24.77 6.88 -27.55
C PRO A 190 25.17 5.49 -28.05
N THR A 191 24.19 4.73 -28.52
CA THR A 191 24.47 3.50 -29.28
C THR A 191 25.45 3.83 -30.38
N ARG A 192 26.71 3.46 -30.21
CA ARG A 192 27.69 3.54 -31.29
C ARG A 192 27.23 2.60 -32.41
N PRO A 193 27.18 3.09 -33.65
CA PRO A 193 26.83 2.28 -34.82
C PRO A 193 27.85 1.15 -35.04
#